data_170218aebcddab165a3031e3c3e7b02b
#
_entry.id   170218aebcddab165a3031e3c3e7b02b
#
_cell.length_a   1.000
_cell.length_b   1.000
_cell.length_c   1.000
_cell.angle_alpha   90.00
_cell.angle_beta   90.00
_cell.angle_gamma   90.00
#
_symmetry.space_group_name_H-M   'P 1'
#
loop_
_entity.id
_entity.type
_entity.pdbx_description
1 polymer ?
#
loop_
_entity_poly.entity_id
_entity_poly.type
_entity_poly.pdbx_seq_one_letter_code
_entity_poly.pdbx_strand_id
1 'polypeptide(L)'
;MEDGTVKHDRTGVGTKSVFGYQMRFDLSKGFPLLTTKKVHLKSIIYELLWFISGDTNIKYLKDHGVSIWDEWADKNGDLGPVYGHQWRSWPAPDGRSVDQLSQVVDLIRNHPDSRRMLVCAWNPGEVDKMALPPCHCLFQFYVADGKLSCQLYQRSADTFLGVPFNIASYALLTLMIAQVTGLQPGEFIHTTGDTHIYLNHFDQVATQLSREPRALPTMHLNPAVKDLYDFKYEDFTLEGYDPWPTIKAPVAV
;
A
#
# COMPACT_ATOMS: atom_id res chain seq x y z
N MET A 1 6.63 11.98 -18.28
CA MET A 1 5.50 12.72 -18.92
C MET A 1 5.63 12.77 -20.45
N GLU A 2 6.81 12.89 -21.00
CA GLU A 2 7.01 12.99 -22.45
C GLU A 2 6.51 11.74 -23.20
N ASP A 3 6.81 10.56 -22.72
CA ASP A 3 6.53 9.28 -23.39
C ASP A 3 5.14 8.71 -23.15
N GLY A 4 4.31 9.34 -22.32
CA GLY A 4 2.98 8.81 -21.97
C GLY A 4 1.93 9.04 -23.05
N THR A 5 1.00 8.07 -23.18
CA THR A 5 -0.15 8.15 -24.08
C THR A 5 -1.36 8.73 -23.33
N VAL A 6 -2.06 9.67 -23.97
CA VAL A 6 -3.34 10.20 -23.46
C VAL A 6 -4.44 9.17 -23.67
N LYS A 7 -5.20 8.88 -22.60
CA LYS A 7 -6.30 7.93 -22.60
C LYS A 7 -7.53 8.53 -21.94
N HIS A 8 -8.70 8.11 -22.41
CA HIS A 8 -9.94 8.30 -21.68
C HIS A 8 -10.05 7.28 -20.56
N ASP A 9 -10.68 7.65 -19.47
CA ASP A 9 -10.88 6.79 -18.31
C ASP A 9 -12.35 6.87 -17.82
N ARG A 10 -12.71 5.98 -16.89
CA ARG A 10 -14.07 5.90 -16.33
C ARG A 10 -14.53 7.20 -15.65
N THR A 11 -13.61 7.97 -15.09
CA THR A 11 -13.91 9.22 -14.36
C THR A 11 -14.23 10.39 -15.30
N GLY A 12 -13.95 10.26 -16.60
CA GLY A 12 -14.11 11.33 -17.58
C GLY A 12 -13.03 12.44 -17.52
N VAL A 13 -12.11 12.40 -16.56
CA VAL A 13 -11.01 13.37 -16.44
C VAL A 13 -9.97 13.15 -17.53
N GLY A 14 -9.72 11.89 -17.89
CA GLY A 14 -8.62 11.50 -18.78
C GLY A 14 -7.30 11.39 -18.04
N THR A 15 -6.42 10.58 -18.58
CA THR A 15 -5.09 10.31 -18.02
C THR A 15 -4.02 10.38 -19.10
N LYS A 16 -2.78 10.63 -18.68
CA LYS A 16 -1.58 10.35 -19.49
C LYS A 16 -0.81 9.24 -18.81
N SER A 17 -0.58 8.12 -19.51
CA SER A 17 -0.06 6.90 -18.91
C SER A 17 1.04 6.23 -19.70
N VAL A 18 1.87 5.46 -18.99
CA VAL A 18 2.77 4.43 -19.53
C VAL A 18 2.36 3.07 -18.99
N PHE A 19 2.68 2.00 -19.72
CA PHE A 19 2.35 0.65 -19.29
C PHE A 19 3.62 -0.11 -18.90
N GLY A 20 3.65 -0.54 -17.63
CA GLY A 20 4.78 -1.27 -17.06
C GLY A 20 5.91 -0.35 -16.59
N TYR A 21 6.00 -0.14 -15.28
CA TYR A 21 7.09 0.59 -14.65
C TYR A 21 7.49 -0.09 -13.33
N GLN A 22 8.76 0.01 -12.94
CA GLN A 22 9.23 -0.55 -11.68
C GLN A 22 10.09 0.45 -10.92
N MET A 23 9.84 0.58 -9.63
CA MET A 23 10.63 1.37 -8.68
C MET A 23 11.21 0.45 -7.60
N ARG A 24 12.39 0.79 -7.09
CA ARG A 24 13.04 0.08 -5.98
C ARG A 24 13.42 1.04 -4.87
N PHE A 25 13.16 0.62 -3.64
CA PHE A 25 13.40 1.39 -2.42
C PHE A 25 14.19 0.53 -1.44
N ASP A 26 15.44 0.89 -1.19
CA ASP A 26 16.28 0.25 -0.18
C ASP A 26 15.85 0.73 1.21
N LEU A 27 15.17 -0.14 1.96
CA LEU A 27 14.61 0.20 3.27
C LEU A 27 15.67 0.39 4.36
N SER A 28 16.92 0.00 4.11
CA SER A 28 18.05 0.26 5.00
C SER A 28 18.51 1.72 4.95
N LYS A 29 18.13 2.47 3.91
CA LYS A 29 18.51 3.89 3.70
C LYS A 29 17.49 4.89 4.24
N GLY A 30 16.37 4.42 4.77
CA GLY A 30 15.30 5.24 5.32
C GLY A 30 13.93 4.77 4.87
N PHE A 31 12.91 5.34 5.49
CA PHE A 31 11.53 5.03 5.16
C PHE A 31 11.08 5.84 3.93
N PRO A 32 10.58 5.20 2.84
CA PRO A 32 10.30 5.88 1.58
C PRO A 32 8.98 6.68 1.64
N LEU A 33 8.87 7.60 2.58
CA LEU A 33 7.80 8.57 2.67
C LEU A 33 8.18 9.82 1.87
N LEU A 34 7.39 10.14 0.88
CA LEU A 34 7.68 11.22 -0.07
C LEU A 34 7.96 12.56 0.62
N THR A 35 9.05 13.24 0.24
CA THR A 35 9.46 14.53 0.84
C THR A 35 9.16 15.75 -0.03
N THR A 36 8.93 15.57 -1.32
CA THR A 36 8.59 16.66 -2.27
C THR A 36 7.17 17.21 -2.09
N LYS A 37 6.33 16.51 -1.35
CA LYS A 37 5.08 16.99 -0.76
C LYS A 37 4.76 16.21 0.50
N LYS A 38 4.11 16.85 1.47
CA LYS A 38 3.67 16.17 2.70
C LYS A 38 2.61 15.11 2.40
N VAL A 39 2.82 13.89 2.90
CA VAL A 39 1.90 12.76 2.85
C VAL A 39 1.31 12.51 4.24
N HIS A 40 0.03 12.14 4.33
CA HIS A 40 -0.68 11.96 5.59
C HIS A 40 -0.44 10.57 6.18
N LEU A 41 0.68 10.38 6.88
CA LEU A 41 1.11 9.10 7.44
C LEU A 41 0.06 8.44 8.36
N LYS A 42 -0.69 9.24 9.13
CA LYS A 42 -1.75 8.72 10.01
C LYS A 42 -2.76 7.86 9.22
N SER A 43 -3.21 8.33 8.07
CA SER A 43 -4.15 7.57 7.23
C SER A 43 -3.52 6.28 6.72
N ILE A 44 -2.24 6.30 6.34
CA ILE A 44 -1.51 5.12 5.85
C ILE A 44 -1.42 4.05 6.94
N ILE A 45 -1.06 4.43 8.16
CA ILE A 45 -0.94 3.47 9.27
C ILE A 45 -2.30 2.85 9.60
N TYR A 46 -3.35 3.66 9.78
CA TYR A 46 -4.69 3.14 10.11
C TYR A 46 -5.27 2.29 8.99
N GLU A 47 -5.09 2.67 7.72
CA GLU A 47 -5.51 1.85 6.58
C GLU A 47 -4.80 0.49 6.56
N LEU A 48 -3.48 0.48 6.76
CA LEU A 48 -2.72 -0.78 6.79
C LEU A 48 -3.15 -1.67 7.95
N LEU A 49 -3.33 -1.14 9.14
CA LEU A 49 -3.84 -1.89 10.30
C LEU A 49 -5.24 -2.44 10.04
N TRP A 50 -6.10 -1.66 9.39
CA TRP A 50 -7.44 -2.08 8.98
C TRP A 50 -7.40 -3.22 7.95
N PHE A 51 -6.52 -3.16 6.94
CA PHE A 51 -6.31 -4.27 6.01
C PHE A 51 -5.81 -5.54 6.72
N ILE A 52 -4.84 -5.40 7.62
CA ILE A 52 -4.26 -6.51 8.40
C ILE A 52 -5.31 -7.16 9.30
N SER A 53 -6.26 -6.39 9.83
CA SER A 53 -7.36 -6.94 10.64
C SER A 53 -8.35 -7.80 9.85
N GLY A 54 -8.39 -7.64 8.51
CA GLY A 54 -9.35 -8.32 7.64
C GLY A 54 -10.72 -7.65 7.59
N ASP A 55 -10.88 -6.47 8.23
CA ASP A 55 -12.13 -5.72 8.24
C ASP A 55 -12.40 -5.05 6.89
N THR A 56 -13.67 -4.87 6.55
CA THR A 56 -14.16 -4.23 5.33
C THR A 56 -15.05 -3.02 5.61
N ASN A 57 -15.39 -2.79 6.89
CA ASN A 57 -16.19 -1.67 7.30
C ASN A 57 -15.31 -0.48 7.70
N ILE A 58 -15.61 0.69 7.16
CA ILE A 58 -14.83 1.93 7.40
C ILE A 58 -15.03 2.53 8.79
N LYS A 59 -15.87 1.93 9.65
CA LYS A 59 -16.10 2.45 11.00
C LYS A 59 -14.79 2.62 11.78
N TYR A 60 -13.90 1.63 11.73
CA TYR A 60 -12.58 1.72 12.36
C TYR A 60 -11.79 2.94 11.88
N LEU A 61 -11.78 3.20 10.58
CA LEU A 61 -11.09 4.36 10.00
C LEU A 61 -11.72 5.67 10.46
N LYS A 62 -13.06 5.77 10.44
CA LYS A 62 -13.81 6.96 10.89
C LYS A 62 -13.60 7.27 12.36
N ASP A 63 -13.62 6.26 13.22
CA ASP A 63 -13.38 6.41 14.66
C ASP A 63 -11.99 7.00 14.95
N HIS A 64 -11.03 6.85 14.03
CA HIS A 64 -9.69 7.41 14.11
C HIS A 64 -9.48 8.67 13.25
N GLY A 65 -10.56 9.21 12.65
CA GLY A 65 -10.51 10.45 11.84
C GLY A 65 -9.84 10.26 10.48
N VAL A 66 -9.95 9.06 9.89
CA VAL A 66 -9.48 8.72 8.55
C VAL A 66 -10.68 8.56 7.62
N SER A 67 -10.72 9.35 6.54
CA SER A 67 -11.87 9.46 5.62
C SER A 67 -11.56 9.04 4.17
N ILE A 68 -10.39 8.42 3.94
CA ILE A 68 -9.91 8.12 2.59
C ILE A 68 -10.74 7.07 1.83
N TRP A 69 -11.69 6.40 2.49
CA TRP A 69 -12.59 5.41 1.94
C TRP A 69 -14.08 5.82 1.97
N ASP A 70 -14.41 7.01 2.49
CA ASP A 70 -15.80 7.46 2.72
C ASP A 70 -16.64 7.50 1.43
N GLU A 71 -16.02 7.83 0.29
CA GLU A 71 -16.71 8.00 -1.00
C GLU A 71 -17.16 6.68 -1.63
N TRP A 72 -16.56 5.55 -1.22
CA TRP A 72 -16.86 4.22 -1.79
C TRP A 72 -17.73 3.35 -0.89
N ALA A 73 -17.81 3.66 0.39
CA ALA A 73 -18.56 2.86 1.35
C ALA A 73 -20.07 2.98 1.12
N ASP A 74 -20.79 1.88 1.33
CA ASP A 74 -22.24 1.87 1.33
C ASP A 74 -22.81 2.64 2.55
N LYS A 75 -24.15 2.72 2.65
CA LYS A 75 -24.85 3.41 3.75
C LYS A 75 -24.55 2.84 5.15
N ASN A 76 -24.05 1.60 5.22
CA ASN A 76 -23.65 0.93 6.47
C ASN A 76 -22.15 1.05 6.74
N GLY A 77 -21.41 1.68 5.83
CA GLY A 77 -19.96 1.82 5.92
C GLY A 77 -19.19 0.60 5.41
N ASP A 78 -19.81 -0.31 4.67
CA ASP A 78 -19.16 -1.49 4.14
C ASP A 78 -18.67 -1.29 2.70
N LEU A 79 -17.54 -1.91 2.36
CA LEU A 79 -16.90 -1.86 1.06
C LEU A 79 -16.98 -3.21 0.30
N GLY A 80 -17.62 -4.21 0.88
CA GLY A 80 -17.58 -5.58 0.37
C GLY A 80 -16.21 -6.24 0.59
N PRO A 81 -15.94 -7.38 -0.06
CA PRO A 81 -14.79 -8.23 0.25
C PRO A 81 -13.47 -7.66 -0.31
N VAL A 82 -13.14 -6.39 0.01
CA VAL A 82 -11.91 -5.70 -0.43
C VAL A 82 -10.67 -6.18 0.33
N TYR A 83 -9.52 -5.80 -0.10
CA TYR A 83 -8.16 -6.04 0.41
C TYR A 83 -8.01 -6.91 1.66
N GLY A 84 -8.40 -6.40 2.83
CA GLY A 84 -8.25 -7.09 4.11
C GLY A 84 -9.00 -8.42 4.16
N HIS A 85 -10.22 -8.46 3.62
CA HIS A 85 -10.97 -9.70 3.51
C HIS A 85 -10.23 -10.74 2.67
N GLN A 86 -9.72 -10.36 1.51
CA GLN A 86 -8.97 -11.28 0.65
C GLN A 86 -7.67 -11.74 1.30
N TRP A 87 -6.96 -10.87 2.00
CA TRP A 87 -5.72 -11.22 2.68
C TRP A 87 -5.91 -12.21 3.82
N ARG A 88 -7.02 -12.08 4.57
CA ARG A 88 -7.27 -12.79 5.82
C ARG A 88 -8.33 -13.88 5.72
N SER A 89 -9.17 -13.85 4.71
CA SER A 89 -10.36 -14.71 4.63
C SER A 89 -10.74 -15.08 3.20
N TRP A 90 -9.75 -15.43 2.38
CA TRP A 90 -9.99 -15.83 0.99
C TRP A 90 -10.90 -17.07 0.93
N PRO A 91 -12.06 -17.01 0.22
CA PRO A 91 -12.98 -18.13 0.14
C PRO A 91 -12.43 -19.26 -0.74
N ALA A 92 -12.32 -20.47 -0.19
CA ALA A 92 -11.95 -21.66 -0.95
C ALA A 92 -13.19 -22.44 -1.41
N PRO A 93 -13.11 -23.19 -2.53
CA PRO A 93 -14.24 -23.93 -3.09
C PRO A 93 -14.82 -25.00 -2.14
N ASP A 94 -14.04 -25.48 -1.20
CA ASP A 94 -14.47 -26.47 -0.18
C ASP A 94 -15.11 -25.85 1.07
N GLY A 95 -15.38 -24.54 1.04
CA GLY A 95 -15.99 -23.77 2.11
C GLY A 95 -15.04 -23.33 3.21
N ARG A 96 -13.74 -23.63 3.11
CA ARG A 96 -12.72 -23.09 4.04
C ARG A 96 -12.45 -21.62 3.73
N SER A 97 -11.95 -20.93 4.73
CA SER A 97 -11.35 -19.61 4.59
C SER A 97 -9.82 -19.73 4.65
N VAL A 98 -9.12 -19.05 3.75
CA VAL A 98 -7.65 -19.06 3.69
C VAL A 98 -7.12 -17.72 4.19
N ASP A 99 -6.39 -17.73 5.29
CA ASP A 99 -5.63 -16.58 5.79
C ASP A 99 -4.26 -16.54 5.10
N GLN A 100 -4.19 -15.85 3.96
CA GLN A 100 -2.98 -15.76 3.16
C GLN A 100 -1.84 -15.04 3.92
N LEU A 101 -2.19 -14.01 4.69
CA LEU A 101 -1.20 -13.19 5.40
C LEU A 101 -0.52 -13.99 6.52
N SER A 102 -1.30 -14.74 7.32
CA SER A 102 -0.74 -15.63 8.34
C SER A 102 0.11 -16.74 7.73
N GLN A 103 -0.33 -17.34 6.62
CA GLN A 103 0.45 -18.35 5.90
C GLN A 103 1.79 -17.81 5.40
N VAL A 104 1.81 -16.58 4.90
CA VAL A 104 3.06 -15.94 4.43
C VAL A 104 4.01 -15.68 5.60
N VAL A 105 3.52 -15.17 6.73
CA VAL A 105 4.35 -14.95 7.92
C VAL A 105 4.94 -16.27 8.43
N ASP A 106 4.14 -17.35 8.42
CA ASP A 106 4.61 -18.70 8.78
C ASP A 106 5.69 -19.22 7.81
N LEU A 107 5.48 -19.05 6.50
CA LEU A 107 6.46 -19.44 5.48
C LEU A 107 7.78 -18.68 5.63
N ILE A 108 7.74 -17.36 5.92
CA ILE A 108 8.94 -16.54 6.14
C ILE A 108 9.74 -17.08 7.34
N ARG A 109 9.05 -17.46 8.43
CA ARG A 109 9.70 -17.99 9.64
C ARG A 109 10.29 -19.37 9.45
N ASN A 110 9.53 -20.29 8.86
CA ASN A 110 9.83 -21.72 8.88
C ASN A 110 10.40 -22.26 7.56
N HIS A 111 10.17 -21.54 6.46
CA HIS A 111 10.57 -21.94 5.10
C HIS A 111 11.05 -20.72 4.29
N PRO A 112 12.12 -20.01 4.73
CA PRO A 112 12.55 -18.73 4.12
C PRO A 112 12.93 -18.82 2.64
N ASP A 113 13.30 -20.02 2.16
CA ASP A 113 13.60 -20.25 0.73
C ASP A 113 12.35 -20.49 -0.14
N SER A 114 11.15 -20.42 0.43
CA SER A 114 9.91 -20.65 -0.30
C SER A 114 9.67 -19.56 -1.34
N ARG A 115 9.25 -19.97 -2.54
CA ARG A 115 8.81 -19.06 -3.62
C ARG A 115 7.29 -18.83 -3.59
N ARG A 116 6.59 -19.31 -2.53
CA ARG A 116 5.13 -19.26 -2.38
C ARG A 116 4.67 -18.20 -1.37
N MET A 117 5.55 -17.28 -0.98
CA MET A 117 5.26 -16.18 -0.05
C MET A 117 4.49 -15.08 -0.78
N LEU A 118 3.27 -15.37 -1.19
CA LEU A 118 2.44 -14.48 -2.04
C LEU A 118 1.08 -14.27 -1.40
N VAL A 119 0.60 -13.03 -1.43
CA VAL A 119 -0.76 -12.61 -1.01
C VAL A 119 -1.43 -11.93 -2.19
N CYS A 120 -2.65 -12.35 -2.53
CA CYS A 120 -3.44 -11.84 -3.62
C CYS A 120 -4.73 -11.18 -3.10
N ALA A 121 -5.02 -9.97 -3.56
CA ALA A 121 -6.28 -9.29 -3.31
C ALA A 121 -7.25 -9.36 -4.50
N TRP A 122 -6.75 -9.68 -5.69
CA TRP A 122 -7.56 -9.80 -6.90
C TRP A 122 -8.24 -11.16 -6.98
N ASN A 123 -9.51 -11.20 -6.59
CA ASN A 123 -10.34 -12.41 -6.65
C ASN A 123 -11.39 -12.25 -7.76
N PRO A 124 -11.21 -12.88 -8.95
CA PRO A 124 -12.15 -12.75 -10.05
C PRO A 124 -13.58 -13.21 -9.70
N GLY A 125 -13.73 -14.11 -8.72
CA GLY A 125 -15.04 -14.60 -8.27
C GLY A 125 -15.80 -13.62 -7.36
N GLU A 126 -15.14 -12.58 -6.87
CA GLU A 126 -15.73 -11.62 -5.93
C GLU A 126 -15.52 -10.14 -6.29
N VAL A 127 -14.75 -9.86 -7.34
CA VAL A 127 -14.40 -8.48 -7.74
C VAL A 127 -15.63 -7.61 -7.98
N ASP A 128 -16.72 -8.19 -8.48
CA ASP A 128 -17.98 -7.49 -8.73
C ASP A 128 -18.77 -7.14 -7.45
N LYS A 129 -18.40 -7.74 -6.32
CA LYS A 129 -18.98 -7.45 -5.00
C LYS A 129 -18.23 -6.35 -4.25
N MET A 130 -17.08 -5.93 -4.76
CA MET A 130 -16.21 -4.93 -4.13
C MET A 130 -16.64 -3.53 -4.57
N ALA A 131 -16.73 -2.59 -3.60
CA ALA A 131 -17.03 -1.19 -3.89
C ALA A 131 -15.96 -0.58 -4.80
N LEU A 132 -14.71 -1.02 -4.66
CA LEU A 132 -13.59 -0.66 -5.53
C LEU A 132 -12.71 -1.88 -5.79
N PRO A 133 -12.60 -2.37 -7.05
CA PRO A 133 -11.68 -3.44 -7.41
C PRO A 133 -10.23 -3.11 -7.05
N PRO A 134 -9.47 -4.04 -6.44
CA PRO A 134 -8.13 -3.77 -5.92
C PRO A 134 -7.18 -3.22 -6.99
N CYS A 135 -6.59 -2.06 -6.74
CA CYS A 135 -5.53 -1.49 -7.57
C CYS A 135 -4.19 -2.21 -7.33
N HIS A 136 -3.80 -2.41 -6.07
CA HIS A 136 -2.66 -3.24 -5.69
C HIS A 136 -3.12 -4.69 -5.53
N CYS A 137 -2.83 -5.48 -6.58
CA CYS A 137 -3.46 -6.78 -6.82
C CYS A 137 -2.83 -7.91 -6.02
N LEU A 138 -1.51 -7.93 -5.94
CA LEU A 138 -0.75 -8.98 -5.26
C LEU A 138 0.61 -8.45 -4.80
N PHE A 139 1.12 -9.06 -3.75
CA PHE A 139 2.49 -8.83 -3.30
C PHE A 139 3.15 -10.14 -2.91
N GLN A 140 4.47 -10.19 -3.07
CA GLN A 140 5.30 -11.35 -2.80
C GLN A 140 6.49 -10.94 -1.94
N PHE A 141 6.86 -11.80 -0.99
CA PHE A 141 8.06 -11.63 -0.19
C PHE A 141 9.20 -12.51 -0.69
N TYR A 142 10.41 -12.07 -0.37
CA TYR A 142 11.64 -12.75 -0.66
C TYR A 142 12.62 -12.59 0.49
N VAL A 143 13.21 -13.69 0.95
CA VAL A 143 14.21 -13.70 2.01
C VAL A 143 15.56 -14.05 1.41
N ALA A 144 16.56 -13.20 1.66
CA ALA A 144 17.95 -13.47 1.29
C ALA A 144 18.88 -12.72 2.26
N ASP A 145 20.00 -13.34 2.60
CA ASP A 145 21.06 -12.77 3.45
C ASP A 145 20.50 -12.16 4.77
N GLY A 146 19.51 -12.82 5.38
CA GLY A 146 18.87 -12.37 6.61
C GLY A 146 17.97 -11.13 6.44
N LYS A 147 17.62 -10.77 5.21
CA LYS A 147 16.77 -9.61 4.88
C LYS A 147 15.48 -10.03 4.22
N LEU A 148 14.40 -9.31 4.53
CA LEU A 148 13.09 -9.46 3.92
C LEU A 148 12.85 -8.34 2.91
N SER A 149 12.56 -8.71 1.66
CA SER A 149 12.13 -7.81 0.60
C SER A 149 10.69 -8.10 0.20
N CYS A 150 9.98 -7.08 -0.30
CA CYS A 150 8.61 -7.20 -0.77
C CYS A 150 8.51 -6.63 -2.19
N GLN A 151 7.81 -7.34 -3.08
CA GLN A 151 7.44 -6.82 -4.40
C GLN A 151 5.93 -6.73 -4.51
N LEU A 152 5.42 -5.53 -4.82
CA LEU A 152 4.03 -5.26 -5.11
C LEU A 152 3.80 -5.18 -6.62
N TYR A 153 2.72 -5.82 -7.12
CA TYR A 153 2.15 -5.51 -8.43
C TYR A 153 0.85 -4.70 -8.26
N GLN A 154 0.85 -3.49 -8.82
CA GLN A 154 -0.29 -2.58 -8.84
C GLN A 154 -0.76 -2.39 -10.28
N ARG A 155 -1.98 -2.86 -10.62
CA ARG A 155 -2.52 -2.81 -11.98
C ARG A 155 -2.85 -1.40 -12.47
N SER A 156 -3.21 -0.50 -11.56
CA SER A 156 -3.64 0.86 -11.83
C SER A 156 -3.02 1.79 -10.78
N ALA A 157 -2.18 2.72 -11.22
CA ALA A 157 -1.32 3.51 -10.36
C ALA A 157 -1.45 5.01 -10.64
N ASP A 158 -2.33 5.69 -9.88
CA ASP A 158 -2.36 7.14 -9.82
C ASP A 158 -1.06 7.63 -9.18
N THR A 159 -0.16 8.11 -10.03
CA THR A 159 1.20 8.46 -9.63
C THR A 159 1.25 9.65 -8.68
N PHE A 160 0.27 10.56 -8.76
CA PHE A 160 0.30 11.78 -7.96
C PHE A 160 -0.32 11.59 -6.56
N LEU A 161 -1.52 10.98 -6.45
CA LEU A 161 -2.21 10.81 -5.17
C LEU A 161 -1.98 9.43 -4.55
N GLY A 162 -2.24 8.35 -5.29
CA GLY A 162 -2.26 6.99 -4.75
C GLY A 162 -0.88 6.37 -4.52
N VAL A 163 0.00 6.44 -5.51
CA VAL A 163 1.32 5.79 -5.45
C VAL A 163 2.15 6.15 -4.21
N PRO A 164 2.23 7.42 -3.76
CA PRO A 164 2.95 7.75 -2.52
C PRO A 164 2.41 7.06 -1.27
N PHE A 165 1.09 6.87 -1.17
CA PHE A 165 0.45 6.12 -0.09
C PHE A 165 0.81 4.64 -0.18
N ASN A 166 0.71 4.04 -1.37
CA ASN A 166 0.99 2.63 -1.58
C ASN A 166 2.46 2.29 -1.29
N ILE A 167 3.42 3.13 -1.72
CA ILE A 167 4.85 2.95 -1.40
C ILE A 167 5.05 2.90 0.11
N ALA A 168 4.55 3.88 0.85
CA ALA A 168 4.72 3.96 2.28
C ALA A 168 4.01 2.80 3.02
N SER A 169 2.79 2.43 2.58
CA SER A 169 2.02 1.33 3.17
C SER A 169 2.74 -0.01 3.06
N TYR A 170 3.22 -0.38 1.86
CA TYR A 170 3.91 -1.67 1.67
C TYR A 170 5.34 -1.69 2.21
N ALA A 171 6.03 -0.53 2.22
CA ALA A 171 7.28 -0.41 2.95
C ALA A 171 7.07 -0.64 4.46
N LEU A 172 6.02 -0.05 5.03
CA LEU A 172 5.66 -0.25 6.45
C LEU A 172 5.30 -1.72 6.75
N LEU A 173 4.48 -2.36 5.91
CA LEU A 173 4.16 -3.78 6.02
C LEU A 173 5.43 -4.65 5.99
N THR A 174 6.39 -4.31 5.13
CA THR A 174 7.68 -5.02 5.05
C THR A 174 8.48 -4.88 6.34
N LEU A 175 8.54 -3.66 6.92
CA LEU A 175 9.20 -3.43 8.22
C LEU A 175 8.53 -4.23 9.35
N MET A 176 7.20 -4.22 9.41
CA MET A 176 6.43 -4.96 10.43
C MET A 176 6.70 -6.46 10.35
N ILE A 177 6.59 -7.05 9.15
CA ILE A 177 6.83 -8.49 8.96
C ILE A 177 8.30 -8.84 9.22
N ALA A 178 9.26 -8.02 8.77
CA ALA A 178 10.67 -8.24 9.08
C ALA A 178 10.91 -8.29 10.59
N GLN A 179 10.35 -7.35 11.36
CA GLN A 179 10.47 -7.34 12.83
C GLN A 179 9.92 -8.61 13.47
N VAL A 180 8.67 -8.99 13.15
CA VAL A 180 8.02 -10.14 13.80
C VAL A 180 8.58 -11.49 13.35
N THR A 181 9.34 -11.52 12.26
CA THR A 181 10.04 -12.73 11.79
C THR A 181 11.54 -12.74 12.11
N GLY A 182 12.06 -11.70 12.77
CA GLY A 182 13.46 -11.60 13.17
C GLY A 182 14.43 -11.30 12.03
N LEU A 183 13.94 -10.80 10.90
CA LEU A 183 14.73 -10.41 9.74
C LEU A 183 15.04 -8.91 9.71
N GLN A 184 16.07 -8.52 8.96
CA GLN A 184 16.32 -7.13 8.63
C GLN A 184 15.48 -6.69 7.43
N PRO A 185 15.08 -5.41 7.33
CA PRO A 185 14.47 -4.89 6.12
C PRO A 185 15.42 -4.94 4.92
N GLY A 186 14.91 -5.41 3.77
CA GLY A 186 15.61 -5.41 2.50
C GLY A 186 15.10 -4.29 1.58
N GLU A 187 14.54 -4.65 0.42
CA GLU A 187 13.98 -3.70 -0.54
C GLU A 187 12.45 -3.79 -0.58
N PHE A 188 11.80 -2.66 -0.83
CA PHE A 188 10.46 -2.62 -1.39
C PHE A 188 10.55 -2.37 -2.90
N ILE A 189 9.92 -3.24 -3.69
CA ILE A 189 9.89 -3.17 -5.15
C ILE A 189 8.45 -2.93 -5.57
N HIS A 190 8.20 -1.80 -6.25
CA HIS A 190 6.87 -1.45 -6.72
C HIS A 190 6.80 -1.59 -8.23
N THR A 191 6.08 -2.58 -8.71
CA THR A 191 5.82 -2.83 -10.13
C THR A 191 4.41 -2.39 -10.45
N THR A 192 4.26 -1.53 -11.45
CA THR A 192 2.98 -0.97 -11.85
C THR A 192 2.60 -1.37 -13.27
N GLY A 193 1.32 -1.60 -13.51
CA GLY A 193 0.73 -1.81 -14.84
C GLY A 193 0.45 -0.47 -15.53
N ASP A 194 -0.80 0.00 -15.51
CA ASP A 194 -1.16 1.34 -16.01
C ASP A 194 -0.70 2.40 -14.99
N THR A 195 0.39 3.07 -15.32
CA THR A 195 1.02 4.10 -14.49
C THR A 195 0.64 5.45 -15.06
N HIS A 196 -0.22 6.18 -14.37
CA HIS A 196 -0.85 7.37 -14.95
C HIS A 196 -0.81 8.60 -14.06
N ILE A 197 -0.97 9.74 -14.72
CA ILE A 197 -1.25 11.04 -14.12
C ILE A 197 -2.56 11.53 -14.72
N TYR A 198 -3.53 11.91 -13.88
CA TYR A 198 -4.75 12.53 -14.34
C TYR A 198 -4.47 13.89 -15.02
N LEU A 199 -5.18 14.21 -16.09
CA LEU A 199 -4.93 15.43 -16.86
C LEU A 199 -5.09 16.71 -16.04
N ASN A 200 -5.98 16.68 -15.04
CA ASN A 200 -6.20 17.79 -14.10
C ASN A 200 -5.17 17.87 -12.96
N HIS A 201 -4.12 17.00 -12.96
CA HIS A 201 -3.03 17.03 -11.97
C HIS A 201 -1.69 17.57 -12.54
N PHE A 202 -1.64 17.98 -13.79
CA PHE A 202 -0.36 18.35 -14.42
C PHE A 202 0.31 19.56 -13.75
N ASP A 203 -0.45 20.59 -13.33
CA ASP A 203 0.09 21.74 -12.63
C ASP A 203 0.66 21.35 -11.24
N GLN A 204 -0.02 20.46 -10.56
CA GLN A 204 0.41 19.91 -9.27
C GLN A 204 1.71 19.08 -9.42
N VAL A 205 1.79 18.27 -10.47
CA VAL A 205 2.99 17.49 -10.81
C VAL A 205 4.15 18.42 -11.17
N ALA A 206 3.92 19.44 -11.99
CA ALA A 206 4.93 20.45 -12.31
C ALA A 206 5.46 21.14 -11.05
N THR A 207 4.56 21.53 -10.14
CA THR A 207 4.93 22.10 -8.84
C THR A 207 5.76 21.11 -8.02
N GLN A 208 5.38 19.84 -7.96
CA GLN A 208 6.12 18.82 -7.21
C GLN A 208 7.52 18.60 -7.80
N LEU A 209 7.64 18.53 -9.13
CA LEU A 209 8.92 18.33 -9.82
C LEU A 209 9.88 19.52 -9.68
N SER A 210 9.39 20.71 -9.37
CA SER A 210 10.23 21.89 -9.07
C SER A 210 10.88 21.87 -7.69
N ARG A 211 10.52 20.89 -6.83
CA ARG A 211 11.01 20.79 -5.46
C ARG A 211 12.12 19.76 -5.34
N GLU A 212 13.23 20.15 -4.73
CA GLU A 212 14.32 19.23 -4.42
C GLU A 212 13.89 18.22 -3.34
N PRO A 213 14.15 16.91 -3.53
CA PRO A 213 13.95 15.92 -2.48
C PRO A 213 14.77 16.22 -1.24
N ARG A 214 14.21 15.95 -0.06
CA ARG A 214 14.89 16.07 1.23
C ARG A 214 15.27 14.68 1.76
N ALA A 215 16.05 14.63 2.83
CA ALA A 215 16.43 13.39 3.49
C ALA A 215 15.20 12.53 3.83
N LEU A 216 15.32 11.23 3.64
CA LEU A 216 14.26 10.29 4.04
C LEU A 216 14.17 10.24 5.56
N PRO A 217 12.95 10.13 6.11
CA PRO A 217 12.75 9.91 7.54
C PRO A 217 13.10 8.47 7.93
N THR A 218 13.19 8.24 9.23
CA THR A 218 13.32 6.90 9.82
C THR A 218 12.00 6.50 10.45
N MET A 219 11.53 5.28 10.17
CA MET A 219 10.38 4.68 10.83
C MET A 219 10.87 3.74 11.93
N HIS A 220 10.48 4.01 13.16
CA HIS A 220 10.73 3.14 14.30
C HIS A 220 9.45 2.40 14.68
N LEU A 221 9.58 1.08 14.87
CA LEU A 221 8.51 0.23 15.36
C LEU A 221 8.81 -0.16 16.82
N ASN A 222 7.78 -0.25 17.66
CA ASN A 222 7.90 -0.73 19.02
C ASN A 222 8.49 -2.15 19.06
N PRO A 223 9.71 -2.36 19.56
CA PRO A 223 10.39 -3.64 19.52
C PRO A 223 9.74 -4.70 20.43
N ALA A 224 8.82 -4.29 21.31
CA ALA A 224 8.07 -5.21 22.17
C ALA A 224 7.00 -6.00 21.39
N VAL A 225 6.53 -5.49 20.25
CA VAL A 225 5.53 -6.16 19.42
C VAL A 225 6.20 -7.34 18.68
N LYS A 226 5.64 -8.55 18.89
CA LYS A 226 6.15 -9.82 18.36
C LYS A 226 5.19 -10.53 17.43
N ASP A 227 3.95 -10.08 17.36
CA ASP A 227 2.94 -10.57 16.43
C ASP A 227 2.48 -9.46 15.51
N LEU A 228 2.27 -9.78 14.22
CA LEU A 228 1.84 -8.82 13.21
C LEU A 228 0.49 -8.19 13.55
N TYR A 229 -0.36 -8.93 14.22
CA TYR A 229 -1.74 -8.54 14.55
C TYR A 229 -1.86 -7.74 15.85
N ASP A 230 -0.76 -7.62 16.62
CA ASP A 230 -0.72 -6.86 17.86
C ASP A 230 -0.32 -5.39 17.67
N PHE A 231 0.16 -5.01 16.48
CA PHE A 231 0.53 -3.63 16.19
C PHE A 231 -0.67 -2.69 16.33
N LYS A 232 -0.41 -1.53 16.97
CA LYS A 232 -1.34 -0.41 17.11
C LYS A 232 -0.68 0.86 16.59
N TYR A 233 -1.47 1.89 16.37
CA TYR A 233 -0.97 3.18 15.86
C TYR A 233 0.20 3.74 16.67
N GLU A 234 0.15 3.59 18.00
CA GLU A 234 1.15 4.07 18.95
C GLU A 234 2.51 3.36 18.86
N ASP A 235 2.56 2.21 18.17
CA ASP A 235 3.78 1.44 17.99
C ASP A 235 4.67 1.98 16.84
N PHE A 236 4.22 3.01 16.13
CA PHE A 236 4.93 3.62 15.02
C PHE A 236 5.39 5.03 15.35
N THR A 237 6.70 5.27 15.25
CA THR A 237 7.30 6.60 15.44
C THR A 237 8.10 7.01 14.21
N LEU A 238 7.70 8.11 13.58
CA LEU A 238 8.42 8.68 12.44
C LEU A 238 9.37 9.77 12.94
N GLU A 239 10.66 9.64 12.63
CA GLU A 239 11.69 10.60 12.98
C GLU A 239 12.28 11.27 11.74
N GLY A 240 12.53 12.58 11.80
CA GLY A 240 13.23 13.33 10.75
C GLY A 240 12.38 13.59 9.50
N TYR A 241 11.05 13.54 9.58
CA TYR A 241 10.20 13.85 8.43
C TYR A 241 10.02 15.36 8.25
N ASP A 242 10.76 15.94 7.31
CA ASP A 242 10.72 17.36 6.92
C ASP A 242 10.30 17.51 5.45
N PRO A 243 9.03 17.29 5.11
CA PRO A 243 8.55 17.39 3.74
C PRO A 243 8.27 18.84 3.32
N TRP A 244 8.28 19.07 2.00
CA TRP A 244 7.63 20.25 1.45
C TRP A 244 6.13 20.27 1.77
N PRO A 245 5.48 21.46 1.77
CA PRO A 245 4.04 21.55 2.03
C PRO A 245 3.21 20.67 1.10
N THR A 246 2.02 20.27 1.58
CA THR A 246 1.03 19.52 0.80
C THR A 246 0.69 20.26 -0.51
N ILE A 247 0.52 19.50 -1.58
CA ILE A 247 -0.05 19.96 -2.84
C ILE A 247 -1.42 19.30 -2.97
N LYS A 248 -2.49 20.10 -2.91
CA LYS A 248 -3.86 19.61 -3.06
C LYS A 248 -4.18 19.31 -4.51
N ALA A 249 -4.92 18.23 -4.74
CA ALA A 249 -5.48 17.88 -6.06
C ALA A 249 -6.87 17.26 -5.88
N PRO A 250 -7.77 17.38 -6.86
CA PRO A 250 -9.06 16.71 -6.81
C PRO A 250 -8.87 15.18 -6.94
N VAL A 251 -9.68 14.42 -6.21
CA VAL A 251 -9.74 12.96 -6.37
C VAL A 251 -10.63 12.67 -7.59
N ALA A 252 -10.20 11.76 -8.45
CA ALA A 252 -10.98 11.28 -9.57
C ALA A 252 -11.80 10.05 -9.12
N VAL A 253 -13.12 10.14 -9.11
CA VAL A 253 -14.09 9.14 -8.65
C VAL A 253 -14.96 8.61 -9.79
#